data_05010d1c4bfff2a07c17116b5cd43cb6
#
_entry.id   05010d1c4bfff2a07c17116b5cd43cb6
#
_cell.length_a   1.000
_cell.length_b   1.000
_cell.length_c   1.000
_cell.angle_alpha   90.00
_cell.angle_beta   90.00
_cell.angle_gamma   90.00
#
_symmetry.space_group_name_H-M   'P 1'
#
loop_
_entity.id
_entity.type
_entity.pdbx_description
1 polymer ?
#
loop_
_entity_poly.entity_id
_entity_poly.type
_entity_poly.pdbx_seq_one_letter_code
_entity_poly.pdbx_strand_id
1 'polypeptide(L)'
;MKKDHDSSSSGIQIIDKTTTFLQNKPGIYHMKGSQGKTLYIGKAKNLKKRVKSYLRQNQLSIRMQRMISLIKSIETVTTNSEAEALLLESNLIKKLKPPFNILLRDDKSFPYILLRNDHKWPQLLKYRGQRIKKGHYFGPFPSTKGVNETIVTLEKAFLLRTCTDNAFGNRKRPCLLHQIKRCSAPCVNLISHKEYSSLVKETVSFLSGKNQTIQEKLGIAMQSASENKEYEKAAVYRDRIKALRQVQILRRSSIDEIEDIDILAGLQKGGITCIQVSFFRDGSNYGSK
;
A
#
# COMPACT_ATOMS: atom_id res chain seq x y z
N MET A 1 -4.28 10.84 48.96
CA MET A 1 -4.76 11.03 47.56
C MET A 1 -4.34 12.40 47.02
N LYS A 2 -3.04 12.64 46.72
CA LYS A 2 -2.53 13.94 46.19
C LYS A 2 -1.33 13.70 45.25
N LYS A 3 -1.33 12.69 44.38
CA LYS A 3 -0.23 12.44 43.42
C LYS A 3 -0.60 12.39 41.96
N ASP A 4 -1.89 12.52 41.56
CA ASP A 4 -2.31 12.34 40.17
C ASP A 4 -2.49 13.65 39.37
N HIS A 5 -2.45 14.83 40.03
CA HIS A 5 -2.62 16.12 39.31
C HIS A 5 -1.38 16.62 38.62
N ASP A 6 -0.19 16.25 39.06
CA ASP A 6 1.08 16.79 38.53
C ASP A 6 1.57 16.07 37.24
N SER A 7 1.16 14.83 37.03
CA SER A 7 1.51 14.05 35.84
C SER A 7 0.70 14.40 34.60
N SER A 8 -0.54 14.89 34.73
CA SER A 8 -1.38 15.27 33.59
C SER A 8 -0.93 16.59 32.97
N SER A 9 -0.39 17.53 33.78
CA SER A 9 0.19 18.79 33.31
C SER A 9 1.42 18.55 32.41
N SER A 10 2.26 17.55 32.75
CA SER A 10 3.45 17.20 31.99
C SER A 10 3.14 16.69 30.56
N GLY A 11 2.15 15.79 30.39
CA GLY A 11 1.79 15.26 29.07
C GLY A 11 1.18 16.32 28.15
N ILE A 12 0.36 17.22 28.69
CA ILE A 12 -0.23 18.34 27.95
C ILE A 12 0.86 19.30 27.45
N GLN A 13 1.80 19.66 28.30
CA GLN A 13 2.93 20.53 27.94
C GLN A 13 3.77 19.92 26.80
N ILE A 14 3.98 18.60 26.84
CA ILE A 14 4.69 17.88 25.76
C ILE A 14 3.91 17.97 24.45
N ILE A 15 2.57 17.76 24.49
CA ILE A 15 1.72 17.87 23.31
C ILE A 15 1.77 19.29 22.74
N ASP A 16 1.61 20.29 23.58
CA ASP A 16 1.60 21.70 23.18
C ASP A 16 2.95 22.09 22.55
N LYS A 17 4.05 21.80 23.22
CA LYS A 17 5.41 22.03 22.71
C LYS A 17 5.65 21.32 21.37
N THR A 18 5.20 20.06 21.23
CA THR A 18 5.34 19.31 19.98
C THR A 18 4.55 19.96 18.84
N THR A 19 3.34 20.46 19.11
CA THR A 19 2.48 21.04 18.07
C THR A 19 3.06 22.29 17.42
N THR A 20 3.98 23.02 18.08
CA THR A 20 4.64 24.20 17.51
C THR A 20 5.50 23.86 16.31
N PHE A 21 6.16 22.69 16.33
CA PHE A 21 7.08 22.23 15.29
C PHE A 21 6.42 21.35 14.22
N LEU A 22 5.17 20.92 14.44
CA LEU A 22 4.50 20.03 13.50
C LEU A 22 4.05 20.73 12.22
N GLN A 23 4.25 20.05 11.10
CA GLN A 23 3.80 20.47 9.77
C GLN A 23 2.33 20.10 9.53
N ASN A 24 1.67 20.84 8.63
CA ASN A 24 0.32 20.56 8.15
C ASN A 24 0.32 19.47 7.06
N LYS A 25 1.02 18.36 7.30
CA LYS A 25 1.16 17.24 6.37
C LYS A 25 0.51 15.98 6.93
N PRO A 26 0.12 15.02 6.06
CA PRO A 26 -0.30 13.70 6.52
C PRO A 26 0.85 12.95 7.18
N GLY A 27 0.53 12.01 8.05
CA GLY A 27 1.53 11.20 8.72
C GLY A 27 0.99 10.43 9.91
N ILE A 28 1.90 9.88 10.69
CA ILE A 28 1.60 9.18 11.94
C ILE A 28 2.28 9.88 13.11
N TYR A 29 1.76 9.65 14.29
CA TYR A 29 2.33 10.09 15.55
C TYR A 29 2.35 8.95 16.56
N HIS A 30 3.47 8.83 17.27
CA HIS A 30 3.70 7.88 18.35
C HIS A 30 3.73 8.62 19.67
N MET A 31 2.83 8.29 20.57
CA MET A 31 2.87 8.77 21.95
C MET A 31 3.62 7.73 22.79
N LYS A 32 4.72 8.15 23.37
CA LYS A 32 5.61 7.28 24.16
C LYS A 32 5.56 7.68 25.65
N GLY A 33 5.57 6.64 26.49
CA GLY A 33 5.66 6.78 27.93
C GLY A 33 7.10 6.68 28.45
N SER A 34 7.23 6.36 29.74
CA SER A 34 8.52 6.10 30.35
C SER A 34 9.28 5.00 29.62
N GLN A 35 10.62 5.10 29.62
CA GLN A 35 11.53 4.17 28.93
C GLN A 35 11.28 4.00 27.43
N GLY A 36 10.67 5.01 26.77
CA GLY A 36 10.39 4.97 25.32
C GLY A 36 9.30 3.99 24.89
N LYS A 37 8.55 3.37 25.83
CA LYS A 37 7.47 2.43 25.53
C LYS A 37 6.36 3.13 24.74
N THR A 38 6.01 2.61 23.57
CA THR A 38 4.91 3.14 22.76
C THR A 38 3.57 2.88 23.45
N LEU A 39 2.86 3.95 23.77
CA LEU A 39 1.53 3.92 24.38
C LEU A 39 0.43 3.88 23.32
N TYR A 40 0.56 4.69 22.29
CA TYR A 40 -0.43 4.87 21.25
C TYR A 40 0.22 5.29 19.94
N ILE A 41 -0.33 4.79 18.84
CA ILE A 41 0.02 5.18 17.48
C ILE A 41 -1.27 5.64 16.79
N GLY A 42 -1.21 6.77 16.08
CA GLY A 42 -2.35 7.25 15.31
C GLY A 42 -1.93 7.91 14.00
N LYS A 43 -2.78 7.79 12.98
CA LYS A 43 -2.62 8.51 11.72
C LYS A 43 -3.31 9.87 11.76
N ALA A 44 -2.85 10.76 10.91
CA ALA A 44 -3.48 12.04 10.66
C ALA A 44 -3.39 12.44 9.19
N LYS A 45 -4.46 13.05 8.66
CA LYS A 45 -4.42 13.78 7.40
C LYS A 45 -3.64 15.10 7.56
N ASN A 46 -3.64 15.64 8.77
CA ASN A 46 -2.89 16.82 9.18
C ASN A 46 -2.39 16.59 10.61
N LEU A 47 -1.09 16.34 10.74
CA LEU A 47 -0.45 16.02 12.01
C LEU A 47 -0.65 17.13 13.05
N LYS A 48 -0.41 18.39 12.68
CA LYS A 48 -0.54 19.54 13.59
C LYS A 48 -1.96 19.64 14.15
N LYS A 49 -2.98 19.64 13.30
CA LYS A 49 -4.39 19.72 13.74
C LYS A 49 -4.77 18.52 14.61
N ARG A 50 -4.33 17.32 14.26
CA ARG A 50 -4.66 16.09 14.99
C ARG A 50 -4.02 16.05 16.37
N VAL A 51 -2.72 16.30 16.48
CA VAL A 51 -2.01 16.29 17.77
C VAL A 51 -2.53 17.41 18.66
N LYS A 52 -2.79 18.61 18.11
CA LYS A 52 -3.39 19.72 18.85
C LYS A 52 -4.78 19.39 19.41
N SER A 53 -5.55 18.51 18.75
CA SER A 53 -6.89 18.15 19.25
C SER A 53 -6.87 17.46 20.63
N TYR A 54 -5.77 16.85 21.02
CA TYR A 54 -5.60 16.23 22.35
C TYR A 54 -5.47 17.25 23.49
N LEU A 55 -5.25 18.53 23.20
CA LEU A 55 -5.26 19.58 24.21
C LEU A 55 -6.66 19.85 24.76
N ARG A 56 -7.72 19.46 24.01
CA ARG A 56 -9.12 19.63 24.41
C ARG A 56 -9.57 18.47 25.30
N GLN A 57 -9.06 18.39 26.52
CA GLN A 57 -9.30 17.26 27.44
C GLN A 57 -10.76 16.95 27.71
N ASN A 58 -11.61 17.98 27.81
CA ASN A 58 -13.04 17.80 28.10
C ASN A 58 -13.80 17.01 27.01
N GLN A 59 -13.24 16.86 25.84
CA GLN A 59 -13.82 16.11 24.72
C GLN A 59 -13.24 14.68 24.59
N LEU A 60 -12.31 14.30 25.48
CA LEU A 60 -11.63 13.01 25.41
C LEU A 60 -12.22 12.01 26.40
N SER A 61 -12.26 10.74 26.00
CA SER A 61 -12.62 9.66 26.91
C SER A 61 -11.62 9.56 28.07
N ILE A 62 -12.05 9.05 29.21
CA ILE A 62 -11.22 8.82 30.42
C ILE A 62 -9.95 8.02 30.06
N ARG A 63 -10.08 7.05 29.16
CA ARG A 63 -8.94 6.24 28.69
C ARG A 63 -7.91 7.11 27.96
N MET A 64 -8.33 8.04 27.12
CA MET A 64 -7.41 8.93 26.40
C MET A 64 -6.78 9.96 27.32
N GLN A 65 -7.52 10.47 28.30
CA GLN A 65 -6.97 11.35 29.33
C GLN A 65 -5.88 10.63 30.15
N ARG A 66 -6.11 9.36 30.52
CA ARG A 66 -5.09 8.53 31.19
C ARG A 66 -3.89 8.29 30.30
N MET A 67 -4.07 8.07 29.00
CA MET A 67 -2.96 7.96 28.06
C MET A 67 -2.11 9.25 28.06
N ILE A 68 -2.75 10.42 27.99
CA ILE A 68 -2.07 11.72 27.97
C ILE A 68 -1.23 11.91 29.23
N SER A 69 -1.73 11.55 30.41
CA SER A 69 -0.98 11.68 31.66
C SER A 69 0.30 10.81 31.69
N LEU A 70 0.37 9.77 30.87
CA LEU A 70 1.52 8.87 30.77
C LEU A 70 2.53 9.27 29.70
N ILE A 71 2.23 10.28 28.85
CA ILE A 71 3.11 10.70 27.76
C ILE A 71 4.37 11.35 28.32
N LYS A 72 5.52 10.89 27.80
CA LYS A 72 6.85 11.49 28.07
C LYS A 72 7.50 12.06 26.81
N SER A 73 7.13 11.55 25.63
CA SER A 73 7.57 12.07 24.34
C SER A 73 6.58 11.75 23.23
N ILE A 74 6.62 12.52 22.16
CA ILE A 74 5.84 12.29 20.94
C ILE A 74 6.83 12.28 19.77
N GLU A 75 6.81 11.21 19.01
CA GLU A 75 7.53 11.11 17.74
C GLU A 75 6.52 11.17 16.60
N THR A 76 6.88 11.84 15.51
CA THR A 76 6.02 11.96 14.35
C THR A 76 6.76 11.60 13.08
N VAL A 77 6.03 11.01 12.15
CA VAL A 77 6.52 10.63 10.84
C VAL A 77 5.59 11.25 9.81
N THR A 78 6.13 12.12 8.97
CA THR A 78 5.38 12.68 7.84
C THR A 78 5.36 11.67 6.70
N THR A 79 4.23 11.59 6.00
CA THR A 79 4.05 10.75 4.81
C THR A 79 3.61 11.61 3.63
N ASN A 80 3.76 11.07 2.40
CA ASN A 80 3.34 11.79 1.20
C ASN A 80 1.82 11.77 0.98
N SER A 81 1.12 10.79 1.60
CA SER A 81 -0.32 10.62 1.47
C SER A 81 -0.96 10.07 2.74
N GLU A 82 -2.28 10.28 2.88
CA GLU A 82 -3.08 9.67 3.94
C GLU A 82 -3.11 8.13 3.84
N ALA A 83 -3.04 7.60 2.61
CA ALA A 83 -3.00 6.16 2.36
C ALA A 83 -1.71 5.54 2.92
N GLU A 84 -0.58 6.18 2.70
CA GLU A 84 0.71 5.77 3.27
C GLU A 84 0.70 5.85 4.80
N ALA A 85 0.17 6.94 5.37
CA ALA A 85 0.00 7.05 6.82
C ALA A 85 -0.85 5.91 7.41
N LEU A 86 -1.92 5.49 6.72
CA LEU A 86 -2.79 4.40 7.14
C LEU A 86 -2.07 3.04 7.14
N LEU A 87 -1.28 2.76 6.10
CA LEU A 87 -0.50 1.53 6.02
C LEU A 87 0.57 1.48 7.11
N LEU A 88 1.29 2.58 7.29
CA LEU A 88 2.33 2.70 8.31
C LEU A 88 1.76 2.55 9.73
N GLU A 89 0.64 3.23 10.05
CA GLU A 89 -0.09 3.08 11.31
C GLU A 89 -0.41 1.62 11.60
N SER A 90 -1.03 0.93 10.63
CA SER A 90 -1.44 -0.47 10.78
C SER A 90 -0.24 -1.40 11.02
N ASN A 91 0.83 -1.25 10.25
CA ASN A 91 2.03 -2.06 10.39
C ASN A 91 2.68 -1.89 11.78
N LEU A 92 2.79 -0.65 12.24
CA LEU A 92 3.38 -0.34 13.54
C LEU A 92 2.50 -0.80 14.71
N ILE A 93 1.17 -0.66 14.61
CA ILE A 93 0.26 -1.17 15.64
C ILE A 93 0.36 -2.70 15.74
N LYS A 94 0.45 -3.42 14.63
CA LYS A 94 0.63 -4.88 14.62
C LYS A 94 1.97 -5.31 15.23
N LYS A 95 3.04 -4.59 14.90
CA LYS A 95 4.40 -4.89 15.39
C LYS A 95 4.56 -4.56 16.87
N LEU A 96 4.13 -3.38 17.31
CA LEU A 96 4.38 -2.85 18.65
C LEU A 96 3.25 -3.12 19.64
N LYS A 97 2.04 -3.45 19.18
CA LYS A 97 0.84 -3.76 19.97
C LYS A 97 0.61 -2.76 21.12
N PRO A 98 0.51 -1.42 20.84
CA PRO A 98 0.44 -0.41 21.88
C PRO A 98 -0.80 -0.60 22.77
N PRO A 99 -0.70 -0.36 24.10
CA PRO A 99 -1.79 -0.66 25.04
C PRO A 99 -3.04 0.18 24.83
N PHE A 100 -2.92 1.39 24.30
CA PHE A 100 -4.06 2.28 24.09
C PHE A 100 -4.67 2.20 22.67
N ASN A 101 -4.12 1.40 21.74
CA ASN A 101 -4.78 1.07 20.49
C ASN A 101 -5.74 -0.11 20.69
N ILE A 102 -7.02 0.05 20.29
CA ILE A 102 -8.01 -1.03 20.31
C ILE A 102 -8.17 -1.61 18.90
N LEU A 103 -8.33 -0.73 17.92
CA LEU A 103 -8.49 -1.09 16.52
C LEU A 103 -7.12 -1.46 15.89
N LEU A 104 -7.15 -2.24 14.83
CA LEU A 104 -6.00 -2.70 14.07
C LEU A 104 -5.07 -3.69 14.81
N ARG A 105 -5.43 -4.14 16.02
CA ARG A 105 -4.72 -5.22 16.71
C ARG A 105 -5.01 -6.59 16.10
N ASP A 106 -6.23 -6.77 15.58
CA ASP A 106 -6.66 -8.01 14.95
C ASP A 106 -6.17 -8.10 13.51
N ASP A 107 -6.10 -9.34 13.00
CA ASP A 107 -5.63 -9.70 11.65
C ASP A 107 -6.57 -9.26 10.50
N LYS A 108 -7.39 -8.24 10.68
CA LYS A 108 -8.10 -7.61 9.57
C LYS A 108 -7.08 -6.94 8.65
N SER A 109 -6.37 -7.79 7.93
CA SER A 109 -5.30 -7.39 7.02
C SER A 109 -5.86 -6.54 5.88
N PHE A 110 -5.05 -5.62 5.40
CA PHE A 110 -5.32 -4.96 4.14
C PHE A 110 -5.45 -5.99 3.01
N PRO A 111 -6.27 -5.71 1.98
CA PRO A 111 -6.39 -6.60 0.84
C PRO A 111 -5.09 -6.65 0.03
N TYR A 112 -4.84 -7.80 -0.58
CA TYR A 112 -3.75 -8.09 -1.50
C TYR A 112 -4.32 -8.48 -2.87
N ILE A 113 -3.52 -8.32 -3.90
CA ILE A 113 -3.70 -9.03 -5.16
C ILE A 113 -2.89 -10.32 -5.06
N LEU A 114 -3.55 -11.46 -5.20
CA LEU A 114 -2.91 -12.77 -5.21
C LEU A 114 -2.94 -13.32 -6.62
N LEU A 115 -1.77 -13.59 -7.16
CA LEU A 115 -1.61 -14.46 -8.33
C LEU A 115 -1.40 -15.88 -7.83
N ARG A 116 -2.48 -16.64 -7.74
CA ARG A 116 -2.52 -18.02 -7.23
C ARG A 116 -1.95 -18.97 -8.27
N ASN A 117 -1.01 -19.83 -7.89
CA ASN A 117 -0.28 -20.73 -8.79
C ASN A 117 -0.41 -22.22 -8.42
N ASP A 118 -1.39 -22.59 -7.62
CA ASP A 118 -1.71 -23.98 -7.24
C ASP A 118 -2.58 -24.70 -8.27
N HIS A 119 -2.87 -24.09 -9.42
CA HIS A 119 -3.55 -24.64 -10.56
C HIS A 119 -2.70 -24.48 -11.82
N LYS A 120 -2.81 -25.43 -12.79
CA LYS A 120 -2.11 -25.39 -14.09
C LYS A 120 -2.22 -24.03 -14.80
N TRP A 121 -3.35 -23.37 -14.64
CA TRP A 121 -3.65 -22.04 -15.16
C TRP A 121 -3.76 -21.06 -13.98
N PRO A 122 -2.70 -20.33 -13.64
CA PRO A 122 -2.69 -19.35 -12.55
C PRO A 122 -3.84 -18.36 -12.62
N GLN A 123 -4.34 -17.96 -11.46
CA GLN A 123 -5.51 -17.10 -11.32
C GLN A 123 -5.16 -15.82 -10.58
N LEU A 124 -5.65 -14.70 -11.11
CA LEU A 124 -5.57 -13.41 -10.43
C LEU A 124 -6.83 -13.21 -9.58
N LEU A 125 -6.66 -12.89 -8.28
CA LEU A 125 -7.78 -12.67 -7.37
C LEU A 125 -7.44 -11.68 -6.24
N LYS A 126 -8.48 -11.10 -5.67
CA LYS A 126 -8.38 -10.36 -4.43
C LYS A 126 -8.28 -11.32 -3.25
N TYR A 127 -7.35 -11.06 -2.36
CA TYR A 127 -7.14 -11.85 -1.15
C TYR A 127 -7.08 -10.97 0.10
N ARG A 128 -7.57 -11.49 1.22
CA ARG A 128 -7.47 -10.84 2.52
C ARG A 128 -7.27 -11.94 3.58
N GLY A 129 -6.41 -11.69 4.56
CA GLY A 129 -6.08 -12.63 5.62
C GLY A 129 -4.62 -13.08 5.58
N GLN A 130 -4.31 -14.15 6.30
CA GLN A 130 -2.96 -14.72 6.36
C GLN A 130 -2.55 -15.29 5.00
N ARG A 131 -1.27 -15.15 4.62
CA ARG A 131 -0.73 -15.59 3.32
C ARG A 131 -0.55 -17.12 3.26
N ILE A 132 -1.65 -17.87 3.34
CA ILE A 132 -1.63 -19.34 3.39
C ILE A 132 -1.64 -19.95 1.99
N LYS A 133 -2.29 -19.32 1.01
CA LYS A 133 -2.42 -19.84 -0.35
C LYS A 133 -1.11 -19.74 -1.13
N LYS A 134 -0.79 -20.77 -1.92
CA LYS A 134 0.40 -20.76 -2.79
C LYS A 134 0.23 -19.73 -3.91
N GLY A 135 1.22 -18.85 -4.09
CA GLY A 135 1.21 -17.82 -5.15
C GLY A 135 2.01 -16.57 -4.76
N HIS A 136 1.96 -15.59 -5.64
CA HIS A 136 2.60 -14.29 -5.43
C HIS A 136 1.60 -13.29 -4.87
N TYR A 137 1.95 -12.65 -3.75
CA TYR A 137 1.12 -11.66 -3.07
C TYR A 137 1.69 -10.27 -3.33
N PHE A 138 0.84 -9.38 -3.86
CA PHE A 138 1.20 -8.00 -4.16
C PHE A 138 0.34 -7.05 -3.31
N GLY A 139 0.94 -6.04 -2.73
CA GLY A 139 0.34 -5.12 -1.77
C GLY A 139 1.05 -5.19 -0.41
N PRO A 140 0.51 -4.67 0.69
CA PRO A 140 -0.92 -4.42 0.92
C PRO A 140 -1.48 -3.17 0.22
N PHE A 141 -2.77 -3.18 -0.11
CA PHE A 141 -3.47 -2.04 -0.65
C PHE A 141 -4.31 -1.34 0.42
N PRO A 142 -4.35 0.00 0.46
CA PRO A 142 -5.07 0.73 1.50
C PRO A 142 -6.60 0.60 1.38
N SER A 143 -7.12 0.22 0.21
CA SER A 143 -8.55 0.07 0.00
C SER A 143 -8.92 -1.14 -0.85
N THR A 144 -10.07 -1.73 -0.53
CA THR A 144 -10.67 -2.81 -1.32
C THR A 144 -11.09 -2.34 -2.72
N LYS A 145 -11.54 -1.09 -2.84
CA LYS A 145 -11.91 -0.49 -4.12
C LYS A 145 -10.70 -0.39 -5.04
N GLY A 146 -9.56 0.10 -4.53
CA GLY A 146 -8.31 0.18 -5.28
C GLY A 146 -7.83 -1.18 -5.78
N VAL A 147 -7.94 -2.24 -4.97
CA VAL A 147 -7.62 -3.62 -5.41
C VAL A 147 -8.53 -4.08 -6.55
N ASN A 148 -9.85 -3.87 -6.45
CA ASN A 148 -10.78 -4.27 -7.50
C ASN A 148 -10.50 -3.53 -8.81
N GLU A 149 -10.27 -2.22 -8.76
CA GLU A 149 -9.92 -1.40 -9.92
C GLU A 149 -8.60 -1.86 -10.55
N THR A 150 -7.60 -2.17 -9.72
CA THR A 150 -6.32 -2.70 -10.18
C THR A 150 -6.49 -4.06 -10.86
N ILE A 151 -7.27 -5.00 -10.30
CA ILE A 151 -7.52 -6.32 -10.91
C ILE A 151 -8.20 -6.15 -12.27
N VAL A 152 -9.25 -5.34 -12.37
CA VAL A 152 -9.95 -5.06 -13.65
C VAL A 152 -8.98 -4.47 -14.69
N THR A 153 -8.03 -3.66 -14.26
CA THR A 153 -7.03 -3.06 -15.14
C THR A 153 -5.99 -4.11 -15.57
N LEU A 154 -5.57 -4.99 -14.65
CA LEU A 154 -4.66 -6.11 -14.95
C LEU A 154 -5.29 -7.15 -15.89
N GLU A 155 -6.59 -7.43 -15.77
CA GLU A 155 -7.33 -8.28 -16.72
C GLU A 155 -7.20 -7.74 -18.15
N LYS A 156 -7.38 -6.43 -18.35
CA LYS A 156 -7.22 -5.79 -19.67
C LYS A 156 -5.77 -5.85 -20.17
N ALA A 157 -4.81 -5.75 -19.27
CA ALA A 157 -3.40 -5.72 -19.64
C ALA A 157 -2.82 -7.10 -19.94
N PHE A 158 -3.15 -8.11 -19.14
CA PHE A 158 -2.49 -9.43 -19.19
C PHE A 158 -3.41 -10.58 -19.56
N LEU A 159 -4.72 -10.35 -19.67
CA LEU A 159 -5.71 -11.34 -20.12
C LEU A 159 -5.74 -12.64 -19.27
N LEU A 160 -5.36 -12.54 -17.99
CA LEU A 160 -5.37 -13.68 -17.08
C LEU A 160 -6.79 -13.98 -16.62
N ARG A 161 -7.05 -15.25 -16.29
CA ARG A 161 -8.34 -15.66 -15.73
C ARG A 161 -8.54 -15.14 -14.31
N THR A 162 -9.78 -14.80 -13.98
CA THR A 162 -10.22 -14.45 -12.63
C THR A 162 -11.34 -15.37 -12.11
N CYS A 163 -11.85 -16.25 -12.98
CA CYS A 163 -12.89 -17.20 -12.63
C CYS A 163 -12.42 -18.28 -11.64
N THR A 164 -13.34 -18.82 -10.83
CA THR A 164 -13.08 -19.94 -9.92
C THR A 164 -12.74 -21.22 -10.68
N ASP A 165 -12.05 -22.17 -10.02
CA ASP A 165 -11.66 -23.44 -10.64
C ASP A 165 -12.87 -24.27 -11.05
N ASN A 166 -13.98 -24.23 -10.29
CA ASN A 166 -15.23 -24.86 -10.65
C ASN A 166 -15.83 -24.25 -11.93
N ALA A 167 -15.89 -22.92 -12.02
CA ALA A 167 -16.35 -22.25 -13.22
C ALA A 167 -15.42 -22.51 -14.42
N PHE A 168 -14.14 -22.68 -14.19
CA PHE A 168 -13.14 -23.01 -15.21
C PHE A 168 -13.37 -24.42 -15.78
N GLY A 169 -13.49 -25.43 -14.90
CA GLY A 169 -13.63 -26.83 -15.31
C GLY A 169 -14.92 -27.14 -16.02
N ASN A 170 -16.02 -26.44 -15.73
CA ASN A 170 -17.36 -26.67 -16.31
C ASN A 170 -17.60 -25.88 -17.61
N ARG A 171 -16.64 -25.15 -18.13
CA ARG A 171 -16.82 -24.33 -19.34
C ARG A 171 -16.65 -25.14 -20.61
N LYS A 172 -17.64 -25.02 -21.50
CA LYS A 172 -17.63 -25.60 -22.86
C LYS A 172 -17.48 -24.52 -23.95
N ARG A 173 -17.67 -23.25 -23.61
CA ARG A 173 -17.54 -22.08 -24.51
C ARG A 173 -16.91 -20.90 -23.83
N PRO A 174 -16.25 -19.96 -24.55
CA PRO A 174 -15.68 -18.75 -23.98
C PRO A 174 -16.74 -17.94 -23.24
N CYS A 175 -16.36 -17.32 -22.13
CA CYS A 175 -17.25 -16.44 -21.37
C CYS A 175 -17.17 -15.00 -21.86
N LEU A 176 -18.05 -14.14 -21.33
CA LEU A 176 -18.09 -12.73 -21.64
C LEU A 176 -16.73 -12.04 -21.47
N LEU A 177 -15.93 -12.41 -20.46
CA LEU A 177 -14.60 -11.81 -20.25
C LEU A 177 -13.66 -12.03 -21.44
N HIS A 178 -13.78 -13.16 -22.15
CA HIS A 178 -13.03 -13.36 -23.39
C HIS A 178 -13.56 -12.48 -24.52
N GLN A 179 -14.89 -12.41 -24.69
CA GLN A 179 -15.50 -11.59 -25.73
C GLN A 179 -15.12 -10.10 -25.59
N ILE A 180 -15.09 -9.57 -24.35
CA ILE A 180 -14.66 -8.21 -24.06
C ILE A 180 -13.14 -8.04 -23.91
N LYS A 181 -12.34 -9.04 -24.36
CA LYS A 181 -10.87 -9.02 -24.37
C LYS A 181 -10.23 -8.76 -22.99
N ARG A 182 -10.77 -9.43 -21.95
CA ARG A 182 -10.24 -9.39 -20.57
C ARG A 182 -9.73 -10.74 -20.09
N CYS A 183 -9.85 -11.79 -20.89
CA CYS A 183 -9.36 -13.12 -20.58
C CYS A 183 -8.97 -13.84 -21.88
N SER A 184 -7.88 -14.56 -21.87
CA SER A 184 -7.40 -15.36 -23.00
C SER A 184 -8.14 -16.70 -23.21
N ALA A 185 -9.16 -17.00 -22.38
CA ALA A 185 -10.00 -18.21 -22.41
C ALA A 185 -9.22 -19.53 -22.35
N PRO A 186 -8.33 -19.74 -21.39
CA PRO A 186 -7.59 -21.01 -21.24
C PRO A 186 -8.52 -22.20 -20.91
N CYS A 187 -9.73 -21.95 -20.41
CA CYS A 187 -10.73 -22.97 -20.09
C CYS A 187 -11.27 -23.73 -21.30
N VAL A 188 -11.15 -23.18 -22.49
CA VAL A 188 -11.59 -23.78 -23.76
C VAL A 188 -10.44 -23.86 -24.77
N ASN A 189 -9.20 -23.86 -24.27
CA ASN A 189 -7.96 -24.05 -25.05
C ASN A 189 -7.73 -23.02 -26.19
N LEU A 190 -8.25 -21.78 -26.04
CA LEU A 190 -8.00 -20.70 -27.00
C LEU A 190 -6.62 -20.04 -26.84
N ILE A 191 -5.85 -20.44 -25.83
CA ILE A 191 -4.46 -20.06 -25.63
C ILE A 191 -3.67 -21.29 -25.21
N SER A 192 -2.43 -21.43 -25.69
CA SER A 192 -1.54 -22.50 -25.26
C SER A 192 -1.02 -22.24 -23.83
N HIS A 193 -0.62 -23.32 -23.14
CA HIS A 193 -0.05 -23.22 -21.81
C HIS A 193 1.23 -22.37 -21.79
N LYS A 194 2.05 -22.47 -22.85
CA LYS A 194 3.31 -21.71 -23.00
C LYS A 194 3.03 -20.21 -23.09
N GLU A 195 2.11 -19.79 -23.91
CA GLU A 195 1.69 -18.40 -24.07
C GLU A 195 1.07 -17.85 -22.77
N TYR A 196 0.16 -18.62 -22.13
CA TYR A 196 -0.42 -18.21 -20.85
C TYR A 196 0.64 -18.05 -19.76
N SER A 197 1.61 -18.96 -19.70
CA SER A 197 2.74 -18.85 -18.76
C SER A 197 3.60 -17.60 -19.00
N SER A 198 3.72 -17.15 -20.26
CA SER A 198 4.38 -15.87 -20.58
C SER A 198 3.60 -14.68 -20.00
N LEU A 199 2.27 -14.66 -20.17
CA LEU A 199 1.41 -13.63 -19.58
C LEU A 199 1.51 -13.60 -18.05
N VAL A 200 1.59 -14.76 -17.40
CA VAL A 200 1.78 -14.89 -15.96
C VAL A 200 3.13 -14.28 -15.53
N LYS A 201 4.21 -14.61 -16.21
CA LYS A 201 5.54 -14.06 -15.93
C LYS A 201 5.59 -12.54 -16.12
N GLU A 202 4.97 -12.04 -17.20
CA GLU A 202 4.85 -10.60 -17.44
C GLU A 202 4.06 -9.90 -16.31
N THR A 203 2.97 -10.53 -15.84
CA THR A 203 2.16 -10.00 -14.72
C THR A 203 2.98 -9.94 -13.44
N VAL A 204 3.72 -11.00 -13.10
CA VAL A 204 4.61 -11.01 -11.92
C VAL A 204 5.66 -9.92 -12.05
N SER A 205 6.35 -9.84 -13.19
CA SER A 205 7.38 -8.84 -13.46
C SER A 205 6.86 -7.42 -13.31
N PHE A 206 5.68 -7.15 -13.86
CA PHE A 206 5.01 -5.85 -13.76
C PHE A 206 4.63 -5.53 -12.31
N LEU A 207 4.01 -6.47 -11.61
CA LEU A 207 3.62 -6.31 -10.20
C LEU A 207 4.81 -6.28 -9.23
N SER A 208 5.99 -6.74 -9.65
CA SER A 208 7.25 -6.61 -8.92
C SER A 208 8.06 -5.35 -9.28
N GLY A 209 7.51 -4.41 -10.07
CA GLY A 209 8.17 -3.13 -10.36
C GLY A 209 8.86 -3.02 -11.72
N LYS A 210 9.14 -4.12 -12.43
CA LYS A 210 9.83 -4.13 -13.75
C LYS A 210 8.93 -3.63 -14.88
N ASN A 211 8.48 -2.39 -14.77
CA ASN A 211 7.42 -1.85 -15.61
C ASN A 211 7.89 -1.37 -16.98
N GLN A 212 9.12 -0.84 -17.05
CA GLN A 212 9.64 -0.20 -18.25
C GLN A 212 9.82 -1.22 -19.39
N THR A 213 10.47 -2.34 -19.10
CA THR A 213 10.73 -3.41 -20.10
C THR A 213 9.44 -3.97 -20.72
N ILE A 214 8.35 -4.06 -19.94
CA ILE A 214 7.07 -4.57 -20.45
C ILE A 214 6.39 -3.52 -21.35
N GLN A 215 6.46 -2.24 -20.97
CA GLN A 215 5.90 -1.16 -21.80
C GLN A 215 6.65 -1.01 -23.10
N GLU A 216 7.97 -1.13 -23.10
CA GLU A 216 8.81 -1.10 -24.29
C GLU A 216 8.45 -2.25 -25.24
N LYS A 217 8.35 -3.49 -24.74
CA LYS A 217 7.94 -4.66 -25.54
C LYS A 217 6.56 -4.47 -26.18
N LEU A 218 5.59 -3.98 -25.41
CA LEU A 218 4.24 -3.70 -25.92
C LEU A 218 4.26 -2.54 -26.94
N GLY A 219 5.14 -1.56 -26.75
CA GLY A 219 5.34 -0.45 -27.69
C GLY A 219 5.86 -0.95 -29.03
N ILE A 220 6.89 -1.80 -29.01
CA ILE A 220 7.45 -2.44 -30.23
C ILE A 220 6.38 -3.28 -30.95
N ALA A 221 5.64 -4.11 -30.20
CA ALA A 221 4.58 -4.94 -30.76
C ALA A 221 3.45 -4.09 -31.38
N MET A 222 3.09 -2.98 -30.73
CA MET A 222 2.10 -2.02 -31.24
C MET A 222 2.56 -1.39 -32.56
N GLN A 223 3.81 -0.94 -32.61
CA GLN A 223 4.40 -0.34 -33.79
C GLN A 223 4.44 -1.31 -34.97
N SER A 224 4.94 -2.53 -34.73
CA SER A 224 5.00 -3.59 -35.75
C SER A 224 3.59 -3.94 -36.29
N ALA A 225 2.59 -4.07 -35.41
CA ALA A 225 1.21 -4.32 -35.83
C ALA A 225 0.64 -3.15 -36.67
N SER A 226 1.00 -1.91 -36.34
CA SER A 226 0.59 -0.73 -37.10
C SER A 226 1.23 -0.68 -38.51
N GLU A 227 2.52 -0.99 -38.61
CA GLU A 227 3.26 -1.07 -39.87
C GLU A 227 2.70 -2.15 -40.79
N ASN A 228 2.28 -3.29 -40.22
CA ASN A 228 1.62 -4.37 -40.94
C ASN A 228 0.13 -4.08 -41.24
N LYS A 229 -0.37 -2.86 -40.94
CA LYS A 229 -1.77 -2.46 -41.13
C LYS A 229 -2.77 -3.29 -40.30
N GLU A 230 -2.31 -3.98 -39.24
CA GLU A 230 -3.14 -4.74 -38.30
C GLU A 230 -3.65 -3.81 -37.19
N TYR A 231 -4.43 -2.80 -37.55
CA TYR A 231 -4.83 -1.72 -36.65
C TYR A 231 -5.62 -2.17 -35.42
N GLU A 232 -6.39 -3.25 -35.51
CA GLU A 232 -7.10 -3.81 -34.36
C GLU A 232 -6.14 -4.41 -33.32
N LYS A 233 -5.08 -5.09 -33.77
CA LYS A 233 -4.02 -5.59 -32.88
C LYS A 233 -3.22 -4.45 -32.27
N ALA A 234 -2.87 -3.44 -33.06
CA ALA A 234 -2.19 -2.25 -32.55
C ALA A 234 -3.03 -1.52 -31.47
N ALA A 235 -4.35 -1.40 -31.68
CA ALA A 235 -5.26 -0.83 -30.69
C ALA A 235 -5.30 -1.65 -29.38
N VAL A 236 -5.27 -2.98 -29.45
CA VAL A 236 -5.17 -3.84 -28.26
C VAL A 236 -3.89 -3.56 -27.47
N TYR A 237 -2.74 -3.47 -28.14
CA TYR A 237 -1.46 -3.15 -27.46
C TYR A 237 -1.47 -1.74 -26.85
N ARG A 238 -1.99 -0.75 -27.54
CA ARG A 238 -2.18 0.61 -27.02
C ARG A 238 -3.02 0.60 -25.73
N ASP A 239 -4.13 -0.11 -25.73
CA ASP A 239 -5.05 -0.15 -24.60
C ASP A 239 -4.42 -0.90 -23.40
N ARG A 240 -3.60 -1.94 -23.66
CA ARG A 240 -2.78 -2.61 -22.64
C ARG A 240 -1.76 -1.65 -22.02
N ILE A 241 -1.04 -0.86 -22.82
CA ILE A 241 -0.07 0.14 -22.33
C ILE A 241 -0.79 1.18 -21.46
N LYS A 242 -1.95 1.67 -21.91
CA LYS A 242 -2.76 2.63 -21.14
C LYS A 242 -3.19 2.06 -19.78
N ALA A 243 -3.62 0.81 -19.75
CA ALA A 243 -3.98 0.11 -18.52
C ALA A 243 -2.78 -0.02 -17.56
N LEU A 244 -1.59 -0.40 -18.07
CA LEU A 244 -0.39 -0.51 -17.25
C LEU A 244 0.03 0.83 -16.62
N ARG A 245 -0.01 1.92 -17.37
CA ARG A 245 0.26 3.27 -16.85
C ARG A 245 -0.70 3.66 -15.73
N GLN A 246 -1.98 3.31 -15.86
CA GLN A 246 -2.99 3.57 -14.82
C GLN A 246 -2.68 2.84 -13.50
N VAL A 247 -2.24 1.57 -13.55
CA VAL A 247 -1.83 0.82 -12.36
C VAL A 247 -0.58 1.43 -11.71
N GLN A 248 0.38 1.91 -12.50
CA GLN A 248 1.59 2.55 -11.97
C GLN A 248 1.28 3.81 -11.16
N ILE A 249 0.35 4.64 -11.62
CA ILE A 249 -0.07 5.84 -10.89
C ILE A 249 -0.63 5.47 -9.51
N LEU A 250 -1.39 4.36 -9.42
CA LEU A 250 -1.94 3.87 -8.16
C LEU A 250 -0.88 3.30 -7.20
N ARG A 251 0.26 2.83 -7.72
CA ARG A 251 1.34 2.19 -6.94
C ARG A 251 2.47 3.11 -6.50
N ARG A 252 2.57 4.32 -7.00
CA ARG A 252 3.69 5.25 -6.69
C ARG A 252 3.90 5.57 -5.21
N SER A 253 3.11 4.99 -4.31
CA SER A 253 3.24 5.12 -2.86
C SER A 253 4.06 4.01 -2.17
N SER A 254 4.58 3.01 -2.89
CA SER A 254 5.40 1.92 -2.31
C SER A 254 6.67 1.70 -3.14
N ILE A 255 7.81 1.79 -2.49
CA ILE A 255 9.13 1.47 -3.07
C ILE A 255 9.38 -0.01 -2.76
N ASP A 256 9.04 -0.90 -3.70
CA ASP A 256 9.01 -2.36 -3.47
C ASP A 256 10.36 -3.09 -3.70
N GLU A 257 11.46 -2.41 -4.08
CA GLU A 257 12.72 -3.07 -4.48
C GLU A 257 13.93 -2.78 -3.57
N ILE A 258 13.71 -2.07 -2.46
CA ILE A 258 14.82 -1.68 -1.57
C ILE A 258 14.59 -2.35 -0.23
N GLU A 259 15.39 -3.36 0.10
CA GLU A 259 15.27 -4.12 1.35
C GLU A 259 15.47 -3.21 2.56
N ASP A 260 16.60 -2.51 2.64
CA ASP A 260 16.90 -1.55 3.73
C ASP A 260 17.71 -0.38 3.18
N ILE A 261 17.15 0.85 3.24
CA ILE A 261 17.84 2.08 2.84
C ILE A 261 17.58 3.19 3.84
N ASP A 262 18.61 3.94 4.15
CA ASP A 262 18.54 5.21 4.85
C ASP A 262 18.88 6.34 3.87
N ILE A 263 17.90 7.20 3.61
CA ILE A 263 18.07 8.36 2.72
C ILE A 263 18.39 9.59 3.57
N LEU A 264 19.57 10.17 3.36
CA LEU A 264 19.97 11.41 4.00
C LEU A 264 19.80 12.56 3.02
N ALA A 265 19.09 13.60 3.42
CA ALA A 265 18.97 14.86 2.68
C ALA A 265 19.40 16.01 3.57
N GLY A 266 20.29 16.86 3.06
CA GLY A 266 20.75 18.06 3.75
C GLY A 266 20.37 19.32 2.97
N LEU A 267 19.88 20.34 3.68
CA LEU A 267 19.62 21.68 3.14
C LEU A 267 20.27 22.71 4.06
N GLN A 268 21.11 23.57 3.48
CA GLN A 268 21.69 24.69 4.19
C GLN A 268 21.12 26.01 3.67
N LYS A 269 20.59 26.82 4.56
CA LYS A 269 20.06 28.15 4.23
C LYS A 269 20.29 29.12 5.42
N GLY A 270 20.84 30.28 5.14
CA GLY A 270 21.02 31.32 6.17
C GLY A 270 21.89 30.88 7.36
N GLY A 271 22.94 30.10 7.14
CA GLY A 271 23.84 29.60 8.19
C GLY A 271 23.28 28.42 9.02
N ILE A 272 22.05 27.99 8.77
CA ILE A 272 21.43 26.86 9.44
C ILE A 272 21.43 25.68 8.49
N THR A 273 21.91 24.52 8.97
CA THR A 273 21.84 23.25 8.23
C THR A 273 20.75 22.36 8.80
N CYS A 274 19.81 21.93 7.94
CA CYS A 274 18.81 20.94 8.28
C CYS A 274 19.20 19.61 7.61
N ILE A 275 19.29 18.54 8.39
CA ILE A 275 19.52 17.19 7.89
C ILE A 275 18.27 16.38 8.16
N GLN A 276 17.73 15.74 7.12
CA GLN A 276 16.61 14.80 7.23
C GLN A 276 17.12 13.42 6.91
N VAL A 277 16.82 12.46 7.77
CA VAL A 277 17.07 11.03 7.54
C VAL A 277 15.75 10.30 7.41
N SER A 278 15.55 9.61 6.31
CA SER A 278 14.36 8.78 6.06
C SER A 278 14.76 7.31 6.04
N PHE A 279 14.09 6.51 6.86
CA PHE A 279 14.39 5.08 7.04
C PHE A 279 13.43 4.24 6.21
N PHE A 280 13.95 3.41 5.32
CA PHE A 280 13.19 2.41 4.58
C PHE A 280 13.68 1.02 4.99
N ARG A 281 12.74 0.10 5.29
CA ARG A 281 12.99 -1.31 5.61
C ARG A 281 11.95 -2.15 4.89
N ASP A 282 12.37 -3.22 4.21
CA ASP A 282 11.51 -4.07 3.39
C ASP A 282 10.64 -3.25 2.40
N GLY A 283 11.21 -2.24 1.74
CA GLY A 283 10.49 -1.34 0.83
C GLY A 283 9.46 -0.40 1.49
N SER A 284 9.34 -0.41 2.81
CA SER A 284 8.39 0.42 3.56
C SER A 284 9.09 1.57 4.28
N ASN A 285 8.50 2.77 4.20
CA ASN A 285 9.01 3.93 4.94
C ASN A 285 8.72 3.77 6.43
N TYR A 286 9.77 3.69 7.25
CA TYR A 286 9.71 3.60 8.72
C TYR A 286 9.79 4.96 9.41
N GLY A 287 9.91 6.04 8.65
CA GLY A 287 9.91 7.38 9.15
C GLY A 287 11.11 8.21 8.77
N SER A 288 11.04 9.49 9.14
CA SER A 288 12.16 10.44 8.98
C SER A 288 12.40 11.19 10.29
N LYS A 289 13.64 11.44 10.57
CA LYS A 289 14.11 12.32 11.65
C LYS A 289 14.70 13.58 11.08
#